data_fd83c2b81371d28e4d4a23e8a110ca1d
#
_entry.id   fd83c2b81371d28e4d4a23e8a110ca1d
#
_cell.length_a   1.000
_cell.length_b   1.000
_cell.length_c   1.000
_cell.angle_alpha   90.00
_cell.angle_beta   90.00
_cell.angle_gamma   90.00
#
_symmetry.space_group_name_H-M   'P 1'
#
loop_
_entity.id
_entity.type
_entity.pdbx_description
1 polymer ?
#
loop_
_entity_poly.entity_id
_entity_poly.type
_entity_poly.pdbx_seq_one_letter_code
_entity_poly.pdbx_strand_id
1 'polypeptide(L)'
;IVRYISYSLGQGDAEKLRRVFSTSVIIQCIFALVVVLLVESLGLWFLHSRMNIPEGRMDAAGWVLQCSAGVLVLNLLSIPYNACITAHEDMSAYAWISLLEGTLKLLVALGLYFSPSDKLKTYALLMLAVALVVRLCYAAYCRRHFEETRGRISFDRSMVREMSGFAGWNFLGSGADLVNTQGVNLLSN
;
A
#
# COMPACT_ATOMS: atom_id res chain seq x y z
N ILE A 1 -4.05 1.98 12.44
CA ILE A 1 -2.68 1.54 12.79
C ILE A 1 -1.98 2.66 13.55
N VAL A 2 -1.84 3.87 13.01
CA VAL A 2 -1.18 5.02 13.66
C VAL A 2 -1.64 5.20 15.10
N ARG A 3 -2.96 5.27 15.34
CA ARG A 3 -3.54 5.43 16.70
C ARG A 3 -3.03 4.39 17.71
N TYR A 4 -2.95 3.11 17.30
CA TYR A 4 -2.50 2.04 18.20
C TYR A 4 -1.01 2.16 18.50
N ILE A 5 -0.21 2.52 17.50
CA ILE A 5 1.24 2.73 17.67
C ILE A 5 1.48 3.94 18.58
N SER A 6 0.84 5.10 18.31
CA SER A 6 0.99 6.32 19.14
C SER A 6 0.56 6.08 20.59
N TYR A 7 -0.54 5.34 20.79
CA TYR A 7 -1.01 5.01 22.15
C TYR A 7 -0.01 4.12 22.91
N SER A 8 0.53 3.10 22.24
CA SER A 8 1.53 2.21 22.87
C SER A 8 2.85 2.93 23.12
N LEU A 9 3.23 3.87 22.24
CA LEU A 9 4.39 4.73 22.41
C LEU A 9 4.25 5.64 23.63
N GLY A 10 3.05 6.28 23.80
CA GLY A 10 2.75 7.12 24.96
C GLY A 10 2.72 6.38 26.30
N GLN A 11 2.47 5.06 26.28
CA GLN A 11 2.55 4.21 27.48
C GLN A 11 3.98 3.76 27.82
N GLY A 12 4.96 3.93 26.92
CA GLY A 12 6.33 3.48 27.10
C GLY A 12 6.51 1.95 27.10
N ASP A 13 5.49 1.19 26.64
CA ASP A 13 5.52 -0.26 26.58
C ASP A 13 6.08 -0.75 25.24
N ALA A 14 7.39 -0.95 25.19
CA ALA A 14 8.11 -1.39 23.99
C ALA A 14 7.65 -2.78 23.49
N GLU A 15 7.23 -3.67 24.40
CA GLU A 15 6.76 -4.99 24.00
C GLU A 15 5.40 -4.92 23.33
N LYS A 16 4.49 -4.12 23.86
CA LYS A 16 3.17 -3.86 23.28
C LYS A 16 3.30 -3.16 21.91
N LEU A 17 4.18 -2.17 21.81
CA LEU A 17 4.48 -1.47 20.57
C LEU A 17 4.93 -2.43 19.46
N ARG A 18 5.85 -3.34 19.80
CA ARG A 18 6.33 -4.37 18.88
C ARG A 18 5.22 -5.34 18.46
N ARG A 19 4.34 -5.74 19.38
CA ARG A 19 3.18 -6.59 19.07
C ARG A 19 2.22 -5.88 18.12
N VAL A 20 1.91 -4.59 18.35
CA VAL A 20 1.06 -3.77 17.48
C VAL A 20 1.66 -3.67 16.09
N PHE A 21 2.95 -3.37 15.97
CA PHE A 21 3.64 -3.30 14.68
C PHE A 21 3.59 -4.65 13.94
N SER A 22 3.96 -5.75 14.61
CA SER A 22 3.93 -7.10 14.03
C SER A 22 2.53 -7.50 13.56
N THR A 23 1.52 -7.22 14.37
CA THR A 23 0.11 -7.48 14.04
C THR A 23 -0.33 -6.67 12.82
N SER A 24 0.09 -5.40 12.74
CA SER A 24 -0.21 -4.54 11.59
C SER A 24 0.40 -5.08 10.29
N VAL A 25 1.63 -5.58 10.34
CA VAL A 25 2.29 -6.21 9.18
C VAL A 25 1.52 -7.45 8.75
N ILE A 26 1.11 -8.32 9.68
CA ILE A 26 0.34 -9.53 9.38
C ILE A 26 -1.00 -9.18 8.72
N ILE A 27 -1.73 -8.21 9.27
CA ILE A 27 -3.00 -7.77 8.70
C ILE A 27 -2.79 -7.27 7.26
N GLN A 28 -1.75 -6.48 6.99
CA GLN A 28 -1.46 -6.01 5.65
C GLN A 28 -1.03 -7.12 4.69
N CYS A 29 -0.31 -8.14 5.17
CA CYS A 29 0.01 -9.32 4.36
C CYS A 29 -1.25 -10.09 3.97
N ILE A 30 -2.19 -10.26 4.90
CA ILE A 30 -3.49 -10.91 4.61
C ILE A 30 -4.28 -10.08 3.59
N PHE A 31 -4.33 -8.76 3.78
CA PHE A 31 -4.99 -7.85 2.83
C PHE A 31 -4.34 -7.92 1.44
N ALA A 32 -3.02 -7.91 1.37
CA ALA A 32 -2.28 -8.04 0.12
C ALA A 32 -2.60 -9.36 -0.59
N LEU A 33 -2.68 -10.47 0.16
CA LEU A 33 -3.07 -11.76 -0.38
C LEU A 33 -4.49 -11.75 -0.97
N VAL A 34 -5.46 -11.18 -0.23
CA VAL A 34 -6.85 -11.05 -0.70
C VAL A 34 -6.90 -10.20 -1.98
N VAL A 35 -6.18 -9.09 -2.03
CA VAL A 35 -6.12 -8.23 -3.21
C VAL A 35 -5.51 -8.95 -4.41
N VAL A 36 -4.44 -9.73 -4.23
CA VAL A 36 -3.85 -10.53 -5.31
C VAL A 36 -4.87 -11.54 -5.84
N LEU A 37 -5.55 -12.26 -4.95
CA LEU A 37 -6.59 -13.21 -5.36
C LEU A 37 -7.75 -12.55 -6.13
N LEU A 38 -8.15 -11.35 -5.72
CA LEU A 38 -9.17 -10.57 -6.42
C LEU A 38 -8.68 -10.10 -7.80
N VAL A 39 -7.46 -9.62 -7.91
CA VAL A 39 -6.88 -9.19 -9.19
C VAL A 39 -6.72 -10.37 -10.14
N GLU A 40 -6.25 -11.52 -9.65
CA GLU A 40 -6.11 -12.74 -10.47
C GLU A 40 -7.48 -13.29 -10.93
N SER A 41 -8.49 -13.25 -10.09
CA SER A 41 -9.81 -13.78 -10.43
C SER A 41 -10.64 -12.80 -11.26
N LEU A 42 -10.90 -11.60 -10.71
CA LEU A 42 -11.77 -10.60 -11.34
C LEU A 42 -11.03 -9.78 -12.41
N GLY A 43 -9.76 -9.46 -12.18
CA GLY A 43 -8.95 -8.65 -13.10
C GLY A 43 -8.72 -9.40 -14.42
N LEU A 44 -8.30 -10.65 -14.37
CA LEU A 44 -8.13 -11.48 -15.57
C LEU A 44 -9.45 -11.76 -16.27
N TRP A 45 -10.51 -12.07 -15.51
CA TRP A 45 -11.83 -12.25 -16.09
C TRP A 45 -12.32 -10.99 -16.82
N PHE A 46 -12.17 -9.82 -16.22
CA PHE A 46 -12.56 -8.53 -16.81
C PHE A 46 -11.74 -8.21 -18.06
N LEU A 47 -10.42 -8.46 -18.03
CA LEU A 47 -9.51 -8.25 -19.14
C LEU A 47 -9.95 -9.06 -20.38
N HIS A 48 -10.34 -10.33 -20.20
CA HIS A 48 -10.70 -11.23 -21.28
C HIS A 48 -12.17 -11.13 -21.72
N SER A 49 -13.08 -10.71 -20.83
CA SER A 49 -14.51 -10.73 -21.11
C SER A 49 -15.11 -9.40 -21.53
N ARG A 50 -14.53 -8.29 -21.06
CA ARG A 50 -15.17 -6.97 -21.18
C ARG A 50 -14.33 -5.91 -21.89
N MET A 51 -13.03 -6.08 -21.97
CA MET A 51 -12.16 -5.12 -22.63
C MET A 51 -11.97 -5.44 -24.09
N ASN A 52 -12.27 -4.46 -24.95
CA ASN A 52 -12.06 -4.54 -26.41
C ASN A 52 -10.59 -4.16 -26.72
N ILE A 53 -9.66 -5.06 -26.42
CA ILE A 53 -8.23 -4.84 -26.64
C ILE A 53 -7.85 -5.46 -27.99
N PRO A 54 -7.14 -4.76 -28.88
CA PRO A 54 -6.61 -5.34 -30.10
C PRO A 54 -5.77 -6.59 -29.81
N GLU A 55 -5.93 -7.67 -30.58
CA GLU A 55 -5.32 -8.99 -30.34
C GLU A 55 -3.79 -8.93 -30.12
N GLY A 56 -3.08 -8.01 -30.76
CA GLY A 56 -1.64 -7.83 -30.59
C GLY A 56 -1.21 -7.11 -29.29
N ARG A 57 -2.14 -6.64 -28.45
CA ARG A 57 -1.84 -5.91 -27.19
C ARG A 57 -2.33 -6.60 -25.92
N MET A 58 -2.97 -7.75 -26.04
CA MET A 58 -3.49 -8.51 -24.89
C MET A 58 -2.36 -8.91 -23.91
N ASP A 59 -1.23 -9.36 -24.43
CA ASP A 59 -0.05 -9.69 -23.60
C ASP A 59 0.47 -8.47 -22.82
N ALA A 60 0.51 -7.30 -23.47
CA ALA A 60 0.95 -6.08 -22.82
C ALA A 60 -0.03 -5.65 -21.71
N ALA A 61 -1.33 -5.80 -21.92
CA ALA A 61 -2.34 -5.50 -20.91
C ALA A 61 -2.26 -6.46 -19.72
N GLY A 62 -2.01 -7.76 -19.94
CA GLY A 62 -1.75 -8.73 -18.89
C GLY A 62 -0.52 -8.37 -18.04
N TRP A 63 0.59 -8.00 -18.68
CA TRP A 63 1.80 -7.54 -17.98
C TRP A 63 1.53 -6.29 -17.13
N VAL A 64 0.78 -5.33 -17.63
CA VAL A 64 0.43 -4.12 -16.87
C VAL A 64 -0.43 -4.48 -15.67
N LEU A 65 -1.39 -5.37 -15.82
CA LEU A 65 -2.24 -5.84 -14.72
C LEU A 65 -1.39 -6.45 -13.60
N GLN A 66 -0.45 -7.35 -13.94
CA GLN A 66 0.42 -8.00 -12.98
C GLN A 66 1.36 -7.02 -12.28
N CYS A 67 2.00 -6.12 -13.04
CA CYS A 67 2.83 -5.07 -12.46
C CYS A 67 2.03 -4.14 -11.53
N SER A 68 0.82 -3.76 -11.92
CA SER A 68 -0.06 -2.92 -11.09
C SER A 68 -0.49 -3.61 -9.81
N ALA A 69 -0.79 -4.92 -9.86
CA ALA A 69 -1.04 -5.73 -8.67
C ALA A 69 0.18 -5.75 -7.75
N GLY A 70 1.38 -5.92 -8.31
CA GLY A 70 2.63 -5.85 -7.56
C GLY A 70 2.87 -4.50 -6.88
N VAL A 71 2.63 -3.40 -7.59
CA VAL A 71 2.69 -2.03 -7.01
C VAL A 71 1.71 -1.88 -5.86
N LEU A 72 0.47 -2.37 -6.02
CA LEU A 72 -0.56 -2.29 -4.99
C LEU A 72 -0.16 -3.09 -3.73
N VAL A 73 0.38 -4.29 -3.89
CA VAL A 73 0.90 -5.11 -2.78
C VAL A 73 2.03 -4.39 -2.05
N LEU A 74 3.01 -3.82 -2.77
CA LEU A 74 4.12 -3.08 -2.17
C LEU A 74 3.64 -1.85 -1.39
N ASN A 75 2.63 -1.14 -1.91
CA ASN A 75 2.01 -0.02 -1.22
C ASN A 75 1.31 -0.46 0.07
N LEU A 76 0.53 -1.55 0.03
CA LEU A 76 -0.12 -2.11 1.22
C LEU A 76 0.91 -2.50 2.29
N LEU A 77 1.99 -3.16 1.90
CA LEU A 77 3.07 -3.54 2.81
C LEU A 77 3.87 -2.34 3.36
N SER A 78 3.75 -1.15 2.75
CA SER A 78 4.39 0.07 3.24
C SER A 78 3.57 0.77 4.34
N ILE A 79 2.26 0.49 4.46
CA ILE A 79 1.36 1.15 5.42
C ILE A 79 1.84 1.03 6.87
N PRO A 80 2.27 -0.14 7.41
CA PRO A 80 2.73 -0.23 8.78
C PRO A 80 3.98 0.63 9.06
N TYR A 81 4.88 0.73 8.09
CA TYR A 81 6.10 1.53 8.20
C TYR A 81 5.80 3.03 8.17
N ASN A 82 4.90 3.47 7.28
CA ASN A 82 4.40 4.84 7.27
C ASN A 82 3.71 5.20 8.59
N ALA A 83 2.90 4.28 9.11
CA ALA A 83 2.23 4.47 10.38
C ALA A 83 3.23 4.59 11.56
N CYS A 84 4.34 3.86 11.52
CA CYS A 84 5.40 3.93 12.51
C CYS A 84 6.10 5.31 12.47
N ILE A 85 6.52 5.78 11.29
CA ILE A 85 7.14 7.09 11.10
C ILE A 85 6.20 8.22 11.58
N THR A 86 4.92 8.14 11.20
CA THR A 86 3.92 9.13 11.60
C THR A 86 3.67 9.13 13.11
N ALA A 87 3.66 7.96 13.75
CA ALA A 87 3.44 7.83 15.18
C ALA A 87 4.62 8.36 16.02
N HIS A 88 5.83 8.29 15.48
CA HIS A 88 7.04 8.89 16.05
C HIS A 88 7.19 10.37 15.70
N GLU A 89 6.22 10.96 14.99
CA GLU A 89 6.23 12.38 14.56
C GLU A 89 7.43 12.77 13.69
N ASP A 90 8.10 11.78 13.07
CA ASP A 90 9.25 12.01 12.20
C ASP A 90 8.81 12.41 10.77
N MET A 91 8.15 13.58 10.69
CA MET A 91 7.62 14.11 9.43
C MET A 91 8.73 14.43 8.42
N SER A 92 9.97 14.65 8.90
CA SER A 92 11.13 14.91 8.06
C SER A 92 11.45 13.70 7.18
N ALA A 93 11.54 12.51 7.78
CA ALA A 93 11.78 11.27 7.06
C ALA A 93 10.66 10.96 6.05
N TYR A 94 9.41 11.15 6.47
CA TYR A 94 8.26 10.99 5.58
C TYR A 94 8.35 11.91 4.36
N ALA A 95 8.67 13.19 4.57
CA ALA A 95 8.80 14.18 3.51
C ALA A 95 9.92 13.82 2.51
N TRP A 96 11.09 13.40 3.01
CA TRP A 96 12.21 12.99 2.16
C TRP A 96 11.89 11.77 1.31
N ILE A 97 11.27 10.74 1.87
CA ILE A 97 10.89 9.53 1.11
C ILE A 97 9.80 9.85 0.09
N SER A 98 8.83 10.73 0.44
CA SER A 98 7.79 11.16 -0.50
C SER A 98 8.35 12.00 -1.64
N LEU A 99 9.34 12.87 -1.36
CA LEU A 99 10.03 13.64 -2.39
C LEU A 99 10.83 12.73 -3.33
N LEU A 100 11.53 11.73 -2.77
CA LEU A 100 12.22 10.70 -3.55
C LEU A 100 11.25 9.96 -4.47
N GLU A 101 10.10 9.54 -3.93
CA GLU A 101 9.06 8.85 -4.72
C GLU A 101 8.56 9.72 -5.87
N GLY A 102 8.24 11.00 -5.61
CA GLY A 102 7.79 11.94 -6.62
C GLY A 102 8.85 12.16 -7.70
N THR A 103 10.11 12.32 -7.31
CA THR A 103 11.24 12.49 -8.23
C THR A 103 11.45 11.25 -9.10
N LEU A 104 11.39 10.05 -8.52
CA LEU A 104 11.51 8.80 -9.27
C LEU A 104 10.37 8.63 -10.28
N LYS A 105 9.14 8.93 -9.90
CA LYS A 105 7.97 8.90 -10.81
C LYS A 105 8.14 9.89 -11.97
N LEU A 106 8.65 11.08 -11.69
CA LEU A 106 8.95 12.07 -12.74
C LEU A 106 10.04 11.56 -13.68
N LEU A 107 11.11 10.98 -13.17
CA LEU A 107 12.18 10.37 -13.97
C LEU A 107 11.65 9.23 -14.86
N VAL A 108 10.75 8.41 -14.35
CA VAL A 108 10.07 7.37 -15.13
C VAL A 108 9.28 7.98 -16.29
N ALA A 109 8.52 9.04 -16.04
CA ALA A 109 7.75 9.73 -17.08
C ALA A 109 8.65 10.34 -18.16
N LEU A 110 9.74 10.99 -17.77
CA LEU A 110 10.73 11.55 -18.69
C LEU A 110 11.50 10.45 -19.46
N GLY A 111 11.91 9.38 -18.78
CA GLY A 111 12.61 8.27 -19.40
C GLY A 111 11.77 7.54 -20.45
N LEU A 112 10.45 7.50 -20.24
CA LEU A 112 9.51 6.89 -21.19
C LEU A 112 9.44 7.66 -22.52
N TYR A 113 9.69 8.98 -22.49
CA TYR A 113 9.74 9.81 -23.69
C TYR A 113 10.84 9.35 -24.65
N PHE A 114 11.98 8.95 -24.12
CA PHE A 114 13.16 8.52 -24.90
C PHE A 114 13.18 7.01 -25.18
N SER A 115 12.26 6.22 -24.63
CA SER A 115 12.26 4.77 -24.81
C SER A 115 11.74 4.36 -26.20
N PRO A 116 12.51 3.58 -26.97
CA PRO A 116 12.07 3.03 -28.26
C PRO A 116 11.21 1.76 -28.10
N SER A 117 11.16 1.18 -26.90
CA SER A 117 10.44 -0.06 -26.59
C SER A 117 8.95 0.16 -26.37
N ASP A 118 8.19 -0.93 -26.19
CA ASP A 118 6.77 -0.86 -25.82
C ASP A 118 6.57 -0.03 -24.54
N LYS A 119 6.15 1.22 -24.73
CA LYS A 119 6.03 2.22 -23.67
C LYS A 119 5.17 1.76 -22.52
N LEU A 120 4.16 0.93 -22.80
CA LEU A 120 3.21 0.46 -21.80
C LEU A 120 3.86 -0.54 -20.84
N LYS A 121 4.58 -1.53 -21.39
CA LYS A 121 5.30 -2.54 -20.60
C LYS A 121 6.43 -1.90 -19.79
N THR A 122 7.22 -1.03 -20.44
CA THR A 122 8.33 -0.32 -19.80
C THR A 122 7.84 0.55 -18.64
N TYR A 123 6.73 1.29 -18.83
CA TYR A 123 6.12 2.10 -17.78
C TYR A 123 5.71 1.26 -16.56
N ALA A 124 4.98 0.15 -16.81
CA ALA A 124 4.51 -0.71 -15.73
C ALA A 124 5.68 -1.30 -14.92
N LEU A 125 6.74 -1.75 -15.59
CA LEU A 125 7.91 -2.29 -14.93
C LEU A 125 8.68 -1.23 -14.12
N LEU A 126 8.85 -0.03 -14.68
CA LEU A 126 9.53 1.07 -13.98
C LEU A 126 8.74 1.53 -12.75
N MET A 127 7.40 1.57 -12.84
CA MET A 127 6.55 1.89 -11.68
C MET A 127 6.63 0.84 -10.59
N LEU A 128 6.72 -0.44 -10.95
CA LEU A 128 6.97 -1.52 -10.00
C LEU A 128 8.34 -1.37 -9.32
N ALA A 129 9.38 -1.04 -10.09
CA ALA A 129 10.71 -0.79 -9.56
C ALA A 129 10.73 0.41 -8.59
N VAL A 130 10.05 1.52 -8.92
CA VAL A 130 9.90 2.67 -8.02
C VAL A 130 9.20 2.26 -6.73
N ALA A 131 8.08 1.53 -6.80
CA ALA A 131 7.37 1.07 -5.61
C ALA A 131 8.26 0.17 -4.73
N LEU A 132 9.08 -0.70 -5.35
CA LEU A 132 10.03 -1.55 -4.62
C LEU A 132 11.10 -0.72 -3.92
N VAL A 133 11.71 0.26 -4.60
CA VAL A 133 12.73 1.15 -4.02
C VAL A 133 12.15 1.92 -2.84
N VAL A 134 10.98 2.53 -3.01
CA VAL A 134 10.30 3.29 -1.94
C VAL A 134 9.99 2.39 -0.75
N ARG A 135 9.49 1.17 -1.00
CA ARG A 135 9.24 0.18 0.06
C ARG A 135 10.50 -0.18 0.83
N LEU A 136 11.61 -0.37 0.12
CA LEU A 136 12.91 -0.67 0.75
C LEU A 136 13.42 0.51 1.56
N CYS A 137 13.25 1.74 1.07
CA CYS A 137 13.60 2.97 1.82
C CYS A 137 12.82 3.06 3.14
N TYR A 138 11.51 2.87 3.12
CA TYR A 138 10.69 2.85 4.33
C TYR A 138 11.14 1.76 5.30
N ALA A 139 11.35 0.53 4.81
CA ALA A 139 11.80 -0.58 5.64
C ALA A 139 13.19 -0.35 6.24
N ALA A 140 14.14 0.15 5.43
CA ALA A 140 15.50 0.43 5.87
C ALA A 140 15.53 1.57 6.90
N TYR A 141 14.77 2.64 6.66
CA TYR A 141 14.66 3.75 7.61
C TYR A 141 14.11 3.28 8.95
N CYS A 142 12.95 2.64 8.95
CA CYS A 142 12.32 2.15 10.18
C CYS A 142 13.23 1.17 10.93
N ARG A 143 13.86 0.23 10.23
CA ARG A 143 14.80 -0.73 10.87
C ARG A 143 16.02 -0.07 11.50
N ARG A 144 16.45 1.08 10.99
CA ARG A 144 17.61 1.80 11.56
C ARG A 144 17.24 2.63 12.78
N HIS A 145 16.06 3.25 12.79
CA HIS A 145 15.67 4.25 13.78
C HIS A 145 14.71 3.72 14.85
N PHE A 146 13.93 2.68 14.55
CA PHE A 146 12.89 2.17 15.44
C PHE A 146 13.14 0.71 15.82
N GLU A 147 13.33 0.44 17.11
CA GLU A 147 13.66 -0.89 17.63
C GLU A 147 12.52 -1.91 17.47
N GLU A 148 11.27 -1.45 17.54
CA GLU A 148 10.07 -2.27 17.35
C GLU A 148 9.99 -2.94 15.98
N THR A 149 10.65 -2.36 14.97
CA THR A 149 10.67 -2.90 13.60
C THR A 149 11.73 -3.98 13.37
N ARG A 150 12.70 -4.12 14.30
CA ARG A 150 13.80 -5.12 14.22
C ARG A 150 13.41 -6.48 14.77
N GLY A 151 12.30 -6.56 15.51
CA GLY A 151 11.90 -7.75 16.21
C GLY A 151 11.37 -8.88 15.34
N ARG A 152 11.31 -10.10 15.92
CA ARG A 152 10.58 -11.21 15.30
C ARG A 152 9.08 -10.87 15.26
N ILE A 153 8.44 -11.16 14.12
CA ILE A 153 7.00 -11.01 13.97
C ILE A 153 6.33 -11.97 14.94
N SER A 154 5.59 -11.43 15.91
CA SER A 154 4.79 -12.22 16.85
C SER A 154 3.32 -12.12 16.48
N PHE A 155 2.66 -13.27 16.39
CA PHE A 155 1.23 -13.33 16.10
C PHE A 155 0.44 -13.28 17.41
N ASP A 156 -0.34 -12.21 17.59
CA ASP A 156 -1.28 -12.09 18.71
C ASP A 156 -2.71 -12.04 18.16
N ARG A 157 -3.44 -13.17 18.35
CA ARG A 157 -4.81 -13.33 17.83
C ARG A 157 -5.78 -12.33 18.44
N SER A 158 -5.58 -11.96 19.71
CA SER A 158 -6.46 -11.02 20.41
C SER A 158 -6.34 -9.63 19.81
N MET A 159 -5.11 -9.20 19.53
CA MET A 159 -4.80 -7.92 18.93
C MET A 159 -5.23 -7.83 17.46
N VAL A 160 -5.07 -8.93 16.69
CA VAL A 160 -5.61 -9.01 15.32
C VAL A 160 -7.12 -8.81 15.32
N ARG A 161 -7.85 -9.46 16.22
CA ARG A 161 -9.31 -9.33 16.32
C ARG A 161 -9.74 -7.91 16.70
N GLU A 162 -9.05 -7.29 17.65
CA GLU A 162 -9.31 -5.92 18.08
C GLU A 162 -9.07 -4.92 16.94
N MET A 163 -7.90 -4.98 16.32
CA MET A 163 -7.52 -4.08 15.23
C MET A 163 -8.40 -4.28 13.98
N SER A 164 -8.73 -5.52 13.64
CA SER A 164 -9.61 -5.83 12.50
C SER A 164 -11.04 -5.38 12.75
N GLY A 165 -11.56 -5.55 13.98
CA GLY A 165 -12.88 -5.06 14.37
C GLY A 165 -12.98 -3.55 14.25
N PHE A 166 -11.99 -2.83 14.75
CA PHE A 166 -11.91 -1.37 14.62
C PHE A 166 -11.77 -0.92 13.16
N ALA A 167 -10.95 -1.61 12.36
CA ALA A 167 -10.81 -1.31 10.93
C ALA A 167 -12.11 -1.54 10.17
N GLY A 168 -12.83 -2.62 10.45
CA GLY A 168 -14.14 -2.92 9.86
C GLY A 168 -15.18 -1.86 10.19
N TRP A 169 -15.24 -1.41 11.44
CA TRP A 169 -16.16 -0.35 11.87
C TRP A 169 -15.85 1.00 11.22
N ASN A 170 -14.56 1.36 11.13
CA ASN A 170 -14.13 2.56 10.41
C ASN A 170 -14.45 2.48 8.90
N PHE A 171 -14.29 1.30 8.29
CA PHE A 171 -14.64 1.12 6.87
C PHE A 171 -16.12 1.36 6.62
N LEU A 172 -17.00 0.83 7.50
CA LEU A 172 -18.44 1.07 7.42
C LEU A 172 -18.78 2.56 7.63
N GLY A 173 -18.15 3.23 8.59
CA GLY A 173 -18.31 4.67 8.83
C GLY A 173 -17.88 5.49 7.62
N SER A 174 -16.68 5.26 7.09
CA SER A 174 -16.17 5.97 5.90
C SER A 174 -17.00 5.67 4.65
N GLY A 175 -17.50 4.44 4.52
CA GLY A 175 -18.42 4.05 3.45
C GLY A 175 -19.74 4.82 3.51
N ALA A 176 -20.30 4.95 4.71
CA ALA A 176 -21.52 5.74 4.93
C ALA A 176 -21.31 7.22 4.61
N ASP A 177 -20.16 7.80 5.00
CA ASP A 177 -19.81 9.19 4.68
C ASP A 177 -19.65 9.41 3.18
N LEU A 178 -19.02 8.48 2.47
CA LEU A 178 -18.90 8.54 1.00
C LEU A 178 -20.27 8.49 0.32
N VAL A 179 -21.14 7.57 0.75
CA VAL A 179 -22.49 7.46 0.20
C VAL A 179 -23.29 8.72 0.48
N ASN A 180 -23.18 9.28 1.68
CA ASN A 180 -23.87 10.53 2.06
C ASN A 180 -23.36 11.70 1.19
N THR A 181 -22.04 11.88 1.09
CA THR A 181 -21.45 13.00 0.32
C THR A 181 -21.71 12.87 -1.18
N GLN A 182 -21.58 11.69 -1.76
CA GLN A 182 -21.86 11.48 -3.17
C GLN A 182 -23.35 11.44 -3.47
N GLY A 183 -24.17 10.91 -2.55
CA GLY A 183 -25.62 10.91 -2.65
C GLY A 183 -26.21 12.33 -2.66
N VAL A 184 -25.72 13.21 -1.80
CA VAL A 184 -26.13 14.63 -1.79
C VAL A 184 -25.74 15.32 -3.10
N ASN A 185 -24.52 15.06 -3.62
CA ASN A 185 -24.07 15.63 -4.90
C ASN A 185 -24.90 15.15 -6.10
N LEU A 186 -25.39 13.91 -6.06
CA LEU A 186 -26.28 13.36 -7.11
C LEU A 186 -27.71 13.93 -7.04
N LEU A 187 -28.19 14.27 -5.84
CA LEU A 187 -29.53 14.84 -5.64
C LEU A 187 -29.57 16.37 -5.85
N SER A 188 -28.41 17.04 -5.77
CA SER A 188 -28.30 18.50 -5.95
C SER A 188 -28.03 18.92 -7.40
N ASN A 189 -27.87 17.97 -8.32
CA ASN A 189 -27.65 18.18 -9.76
C ASN A 189 -28.84 17.70 -10.56
#